data_036a14cf8c4b6456949dace4f2e1bc2f
#
_entry.id   036a14cf8c4b6456949dace4f2e1bc2f
#
_cell.length_a   1.000
_cell.length_b   1.000
_cell.length_c   1.000
_cell.angle_alpha   90.00
_cell.angle_beta   90.00
_cell.angle_gamma   90.00
#
_symmetry.space_group_name_H-M   'P 1'
#
loop_
_entity.id
_entity.type
_entity.pdbx_description
1 polymer ?
#
loop_
_entity_poly.entity_id
_entity_poly.type
_entity_poly.pdbx_seq_one_letter_code
_entity_poly.pdbx_strand_id
1 'polypeptide(L)'
;RGLGDVYKRQQYPIDLLGLQETVEGIIEEWNNMAVEEYSNHVGLLPHALDYLLRLKEHGIKLAVATGLPEKLYIPCLKNNSILELFGALCSTDEVQRGKEYSDVFELAARKLGVAPEHCIVFDDVLPAIKSAKAARMLAGGIYDKYSADQRTEIERIADIYLLDFRQAPIPHKEV
;
A
#
# COMPACT_ATOMS: atom_id res chain seq x y z
N ARG A 1 -7.48 14.59 -3.45
CA ARG A 1 -6.99 15.89 -2.87
C ARG A 1 -6.03 16.47 -3.89
N GLY A 2 -6.40 17.61 -4.52
CA GLY A 2 -5.63 18.17 -5.61
C GLY A 2 -4.35 18.88 -5.15
N LEU A 3 -3.43 19.13 -6.09
CA LEU A 3 -2.19 19.90 -5.88
C LEU A 3 -2.39 21.21 -5.09
N GLY A 4 -3.56 21.86 -5.21
CA GLY A 4 -3.88 23.08 -4.45
C GLY A 4 -3.96 22.92 -2.94
N ASP A 5 -4.32 21.71 -2.41
CA ASP A 5 -4.36 21.43 -0.97
C ASP A 5 -2.95 21.20 -0.41
N VAL A 6 -2.08 20.58 -1.19
CA VAL A 6 -0.66 20.39 -0.84
C VAL A 6 0.04 21.74 -0.77
N TYR A 7 -0.19 22.58 -1.77
CA TYR A 7 0.40 23.93 -1.86
C TYR A 7 0.03 24.81 -0.65
N LYS A 8 -1.24 24.84 -0.27
CA LYS A 8 -1.72 25.61 0.89
C LYS A 8 -1.14 25.11 2.22
N ARG A 9 -0.97 23.79 2.35
CA ARG A 9 -0.41 23.19 3.58
C ARG A 9 1.07 23.51 3.77
N GLN A 10 1.80 23.74 2.69
CA GLN A 10 3.23 24.04 2.74
C GLN A 10 3.52 25.54 2.81
N GLN A 11 2.63 26.39 2.28
CA GLN A 11 2.75 27.83 2.41
C GLN A 11 2.62 28.27 3.88
N TYR A 12 1.71 27.64 4.63
CA TYR A 12 1.47 27.99 6.03
C TYR A 12 2.72 27.88 6.94
N PRO A 13 3.52 26.79 6.93
CA PRO A 13 4.76 26.71 7.68
C PRO A 13 5.81 27.74 7.23
N ILE A 14 5.90 28.04 5.94
CA ILE A 14 6.82 29.05 5.41
C ILE A 14 6.49 30.41 6.00
N ASP A 15 5.23 30.81 5.91
CA ASP A 15 4.75 32.09 6.42
C ASP A 15 4.90 32.17 7.94
N LEU A 16 4.57 31.08 8.65
CA LEU A 16 4.62 31.02 10.13
C LEU A 16 6.06 31.08 10.68
N LEU A 17 7.00 30.42 10.00
CA LEU A 17 8.39 30.29 10.45
C LEU A 17 9.32 31.33 9.80
N GLY A 18 8.82 32.12 8.85
CA GLY A 18 9.62 33.12 8.13
C GLY A 18 10.74 32.50 7.30
N LEU A 19 10.51 31.29 6.74
CA LEU A 19 11.51 30.59 5.94
C LEU A 19 11.75 31.35 4.62
N GLN A 20 12.99 31.38 4.17
CA GLN A 20 13.37 31.99 2.88
C GLN A 20 13.30 30.97 1.72
N GLU A 21 12.54 29.90 1.92
CA GLU A 21 12.36 28.82 0.96
C GLU A 21 11.08 29.04 0.14
N THR A 22 11.08 28.54 -1.10
CA THR A 22 9.85 28.50 -1.90
C THR A 22 9.07 27.21 -1.61
N VAL A 23 7.76 27.22 -1.86
CA VAL A 23 6.93 26.00 -1.73
C VAL A 23 7.46 24.90 -2.63
N GLU A 24 7.88 25.25 -3.86
CA GLU A 24 8.47 24.32 -4.81
C GLU A 24 9.76 23.69 -4.28
N GLY A 25 10.65 24.51 -3.66
CA GLY A 25 11.89 24.03 -3.06
C GLY A 25 11.64 23.04 -1.92
N ILE A 26 10.67 23.33 -1.06
CA ILE A 26 10.28 22.42 0.03
C ILE A 26 9.68 21.12 -0.53
N ILE A 27 8.84 21.20 -1.56
CA ILE A 27 8.28 20.00 -2.20
C ILE A 27 9.39 19.15 -2.82
N GLU A 28 10.36 19.76 -3.49
CA GLU A 28 11.48 19.06 -4.09
C GLU A 28 12.36 18.38 -3.01
N GLU A 29 12.68 19.08 -1.93
CA GLU A 29 13.43 18.52 -0.81
C GLU A 29 12.70 17.34 -0.17
N TRP A 30 11.39 17.46 0.11
CA TRP A 30 10.59 16.36 0.64
C TRP A 30 10.52 15.16 -0.31
N ASN A 31 10.43 15.41 -1.61
CA ASN A 31 10.49 14.34 -2.60
C ASN A 31 11.85 13.62 -2.58
N ASN A 32 12.95 14.38 -2.47
CA ASN A 32 14.29 13.80 -2.40
C ASN A 32 14.49 12.99 -1.12
N MET A 33 14.05 13.54 0.02
CA MET A 33 14.05 12.80 1.30
C MET A 33 13.21 11.53 1.23
N ALA A 34 12.02 11.58 0.63
CA ALA A 34 11.18 10.42 0.46
C ALA A 34 11.85 9.36 -0.44
N VAL A 35 12.47 9.77 -1.55
CA VAL A 35 13.20 8.85 -2.43
C VAL A 35 14.34 8.17 -1.68
N GLU A 36 15.13 8.92 -0.90
CA GLU A 36 16.22 8.39 -0.08
C GLU A 36 15.70 7.38 0.95
N GLU A 37 14.65 7.75 1.69
CA GLU A 37 14.07 6.91 2.74
C GLU A 37 13.51 5.59 2.18
N TYR A 38 12.69 5.66 1.12
CA TYR A 38 12.11 4.46 0.50
C TYR A 38 13.15 3.60 -0.23
N SER A 39 14.21 4.20 -0.74
CA SER A 39 15.27 3.45 -1.43
C SER A 39 16.19 2.69 -0.48
N ASN A 40 16.42 3.21 0.75
CA ASN A 40 17.52 2.73 1.59
C ASN A 40 17.10 2.30 2.99
N HIS A 41 15.99 2.83 3.54
CA HIS A 41 15.67 2.71 4.97
C HIS A 41 14.35 2.01 5.26
N VAL A 42 13.35 2.11 4.37
CA VAL A 42 12.07 1.43 4.57
C VAL A 42 12.23 -0.08 4.42
N GLY A 43 12.03 -0.80 5.52
CA GLY A 43 12.08 -2.26 5.56
C GLY A 43 10.70 -2.91 5.48
N LEU A 44 10.68 -4.23 5.49
CA LEU A 44 9.46 -5.04 5.51
C LEU A 44 8.87 -5.11 6.92
N LEU A 45 7.56 -5.27 6.99
CA LEU A 45 6.89 -5.65 8.23
C LEU A 45 7.39 -7.02 8.71
N PRO A 46 7.33 -7.29 10.04
CA PRO A 46 7.77 -8.56 10.59
C PRO A 46 7.15 -9.77 9.89
N HIS A 47 7.99 -10.74 9.49
CA HIS A 47 7.62 -11.97 8.80
C HIS A 47 6.95 -11.83 7.43
N ALA A 48 6.92 -10.61 6.85
CA ALA A 48 6.33 -10.39 5.53
C ALA A 48 7.09 -11.14 4.43
N LEU A 49 8.44 -11.15 4.46
CA LEU A 49 9.24 -11.88 3.48
C LEU A 49 8.92 -13.37 3.50
N ASP A 50 8.93 -14.00 4.68
CA ASP A 50 8.65 -15.43 4.83
C ASP A 50 7.25 -15.77 4.30
N TYR A 51 6.29 -14.91 4.57
CA TYR A 51 4.93 -15.08 4.07
C TYR A 51 4.84 -14.98 2.55
N LEU A 52 5.47 -13.98 1.94
CA LEU A 52 5.51 -13.82 0.49
C LEU A 52 6.15 -15.03 -0.20
N LEU A 53 7.26 -15.54 0.33
CA LEU A 53 7.93 -16.73 -0.21
C LEU A 53 7.04 -17.96 -0.11
N ARG A 54 6.39 -18.20 1.03
CA ARG A 54 5.42 -19.29 1.20
C ARG A 54 4.26 -19.20 0.23
N LEU A 55 3.70 -18.01 -0.01
CA LEU A 55 2.65 -17.81 -1.01
C LEU A 55 3.13 -18.20 -2.42
N LYS A 56 4.35 -17.81 -2.79
CA LYS A 56 4.96 -18.17 -4.09
C LYS A 56 5.15 -19.68 -4.22
N GLU A 57 5.64 -20.37 -3.19
CA GLU A 57 5.79 -21.83 -3.16
C GLU A 57 4.45 -22.55 -3.40
N HIS A 58 3.35 -21.99 -2.91
CA HIS A 58 1.99 -22.50 -3.15
C HIS A 58 1.38 -22.05 -4.50
N GLY A 59 2.17 -21.35 -5.35
CA GLY A 59 1.73 -20.88 -6.65
C GLY A 59 0.69 -19.75 -6.60
N ILE A 60 0.62 -19.02 -5.48
CA ILE A 60 -0.24 -17.85 -5.34
C ILE A 60 0.38 -16.68 -6.09
N LYS A 61 -0.43 -16.01 -6.90
CA LYS A 61 -0.02 -14.82 -7.63
C LYS A 61 -0.03 -13.61 -6.70
N LEU A 62 1.01 -12.79 -6.76
CA LEU A 62 1.18 -11.62 -5.91
C LEU A 62 1.14 -10.34 -6.73
N ALA A 63 0.51 -9.31 -6.19
CA ALA A 63 0.52 -7.96 -6.75
C ALA A 63 0.76 -6.93 -5.65
N VAL A 64 1.36 -5.81 -6.04
CA VAL A 64 1.39 -4.59 -5.23
C VAL A 64 0.27 -3.66 -5.71
N ALA A 65 -0.51 -3.13 -4.76
CA ALA A 65 -1.48 -2.06 -5.00
C ALA A 65 -1.19 -0.92 -4.01
N THR A 66 -0.65 0.19 -4.49
CA THR A 66 -0.11 1.25 -3.64
C THR A 66 -0.60 2.64 -4.02
N GLY A 67 -0.67 3.54 -3.02
CA GLY A 67 -0.85 4.98 -3.23
C GLY A 67 0.45 5.73 -3.53
N LEU A 68 1.61 5.05 -3.48
CA LEU A 68 2.90 5.67 -3.75
C LEU A 68 3.17 5.76 -5.26
N PRO A 69 3.84 6.82 -5.72
CA PRO A 69 4.33 6.90 -7.09
C PRO A 69 5.46 5.90 -7.35
N GLU A 70 5.63 5.51 -8.61
CA GLU A 70 6.60 4.50 -9.04
C GLU A 70 8.02 4.77 -8.54
N LYS A 71 8.44 6.04 -8.56
CA LYS A 71 9.77 6.47 -8.10
C LYS A 71 10.06 6.16 -6.62
N LEU A 72 9.05 5.84 -5.82
CA LEU A 72 9.19 5.48 -4.41
C LEU A 72 9.04 3.97 -4.19
N TYR A 73 7.98 3.33 -4.71
CA TYR A 73 7.75 1.92 -4.40
C TYR A 73 8.70 0.97 -5.13
N ILE A 74 9.14 1.27 -6.36
CA ILE A 74 10.08 0.40 -7.09
C ILE A 74 11.44 0.28 -6.37
N PRO A 75 12.12 1.39 -6.01
CA PRO A 75 13.36 1.29 -5.24
C PRO A 75 13.17 0.56 -3.90
N CYS A 76 12.08 0.82 -3.19
CA CYS A 76 11.76 0.14 -1.94
C CYS A 76 11.66 -1.39 -2.11
N LEU A 77 10.92 -1.86 -3.12
CA LEU A 77 10.78 -3.29 -3.40
C LEU A 77 12.12 -3.92 -3.82
N LYS A 78 12.96 -3.20 -4.58
CA LYS A 78 14.31 -3.64 -4.96
C LYS A 78 15.22 -3.75 -3.75
N ASN A 79 15.26 -2.72 -2.90
CA ASN A 79 16.08 -2.71 -1.70
C ASN A 79 15.76 -3.88 -0.76
N ASN A 80 14.48 -4.23 -0.67
CA ASN A 80 14.02 -5.38 0.11
C ASN A 80 14.12 -6.73 -0.63
N SER A 81 14.64 -6.77 -1.86
CA SER A 81 14.81 -7.97 -2.69
C SER A 81 13.51 -8.74 -2.95
N ILE A 82 12.37 -8.05 -3.02
CA ILE A 82 11.05 -8.67 -3.21
C ILE A 82 10.36 -8.26 -4.52
N LEU A 83 10.96 -7.39 -5.32
CA LEU A 83 10.32 -6.90 -6.56
C LEU A 83 9.90 -8.05 -7.48
N GLU A 84 10.77 -9.05 -7.68
CA GLU A 84 10.56 -10.18 -8.58
C GLU A 84 9.50 -11.20 -8.06
N LEU A 85 9.03 -11.04 -6.83
CA LEU A 85 7.97 -11.87 -6.29
C LEU A 85 6.60 -11.50 -6.87
N PHE A 86 6.43 -10.26 -7.32
CA PHE A 86 5.15 -9.71 -7.76
C PHE A 86 4.96 -9.86 -9.27
N GLY A 87 3.83 -10.43 -9.67
CA GLY A 87 3.41 -10.55 -11.06
C GLY A 87 2.75 -9.28 -11.61
N ALA A 88 2.34 -8.36 -10.73
CA ALA A 88 1.78 -7.07 -11.11
C ALA A 88 2.12 -6.00 -10.07
N LEU A 89 2.40 -4.81 -10.57
CA LEU A 89 2.61 -3.60 -9.78
C LEU A 89 1.58 -2.56 -10.24
N CYS A 90 0.84 -1.99 -9.30
CA CYS A 90 -0.22 -1.04 -9.56
C CYS A 90 -0.14 0.12 -8.57
N SER A 91 -0.24 1.33 -9.08
CA SER A 91 -0.37 2.51 -8.25
C SER A 91 -1.71 3.23 -8.50
N THR A 92 -2.12 4.03 -7.53
CA THR A 92 -3.31 4.89 -7.67
C THR A 92 -3.15 5.92 -8.78
N ASP A 93 -1.91 6.24 -9.20
CA ASP A 93 -1.63 7.12 -10.32
C ASP A 93 -2.12 6.53 -11.66
N GLU A 94 -2.10 5.19 -11.81
CA GLU A 94 -2.58 4.52 -13.03
C GLU A 94 -4.12 4.62 -13.19
N VAL A 95 -4.84 4.67 -12.07
CA VAL A 95 -6.31 4.72 -12.05
C VAL A 95 -6.85 6.11 -11.69
N GLN A 96 -5.96 7.04 -11.32
CA GLN A 96 -6.27 8.41 -10.92
C GLN A 96 -7.33 8.53 -9.81
N ARG A 97 -7.36 7.52 -8.92
CA ARG A 97 -8.26 7.41 -7.78
C ARG A 97 -7.52 6.78 -6.60
N GLY A 98 -7.78 7.27 -5.38
CA GLY A 98 -7.18 6.74 -4.15
C GLY A 98 -7.71 5.35 -3.78
N LYS A 99 -7.10 4.74 -2.75
CA LYS A 99 -7.48 3.41 -2.24
C LYS A 99 -8.85 3.36 -1.56
N GLU A 100 -9.51 4.50 -1.35
CA GLU A 100 -10.91 4.58 -0.94
C GLU A 100 -11.87 4.09 -2.04
N TYR A 101 -11.37 3.92 -3.27
CA TYR A 101 -12.02 3.26 -4.40
C TYR A 101 -11.33 1.95 -4.72
N SER A 102 -12.06 0.99 -5.28
CA SER A 102 -11.55 -0.35 -5.59
C SER A 102 -10.68 -0.44 -6.85
N ASP A 103 -10.60 0.63 -7.63
CA ASP A 103 -10.03 0.65 -8.98
C ASP A 103 -8.59 0.09 -9.04
N VAL A 104 -7.73 0.42 -8.07
CA VAL A 104 -6.34 -0.08 -8.04
C VAL A 104 -6.29 -1.58 -7.71
N PHE A 105 -7.18 -2.08 -6.87
CA PHE A 105 -7.26 -3.51 -6.53
C PHE A 105 -7.83 -4.32 -7.70
N GLU A 106 -8.86 -3.81 -8.37
CA GLU A 106 -9.40 -4.42 -9.60
C GLU A 106 -8.37 -4.41 -10.74
N LEU A 107 -7.58 -3.35 -10.87
CA LEU A 107 -6.45 -3.29 -11.81
C LEU A 107 -5.43 -4.40 -11.51
N ALA A 108 -5.06 -4.58 -10.24
CA ALA A 108 -4.13 -5.61 -9.82
C ALA A 108 -4.66 -7.03 -10.13
N ALA A 109 -5.92 -7.32 -9.80
CA ALA A 109 -6.57 -8.58 -10.11
C ALA A 109 -6.60 -8.84 -11.62
N ARG A 110 -6.96 -7.84 -12.42
CA ARG A 110 -6.96 -7.92 -13.88
C ARG A 110 -5.57 -8.18 -14.47
N LYS A 111 -4.52 -7.48 -13.99
CA LYS A 111 -3.13 -7.72 -14.43
C LYS A 111 -2.63 -9.12 -14.07
N LEU A 112 -3.08 -9.68 -12.95
CA LEU A 112 -2.77 -11.05 -12.54
C LEU A 112 -3.62 -12.11 -13.30
N GLY A 113 -4.68 -11.71 -13.98
CA GLY A 113 -5.64 -12.63 -14.61
C GLY A 113 -6.36 -13.47 -13.55
N VAL A 114 -6.82 -12.86 -12.45
CA VAL A 114 -7.55 -13.51 -11.35
C VAL A 114 -8.85 -12.77 -11.13
N ALA A 115 -9.94 -13.49 -10.90
CA ALA A 115 -11.22 -12.87 -10.58
C ALA A 115 -11.19 -12.24 -9.18
N PRO A 116 -11.86 -11.09 -8.96
CA PRO A 116 -11.83 -10.40 -7.68
C PRO A 116 -12.20 -11.28 -6.48
N GLU A 117 -13.19 -12.14 -6.61
CA GLU A 117 -13.66 -13.08 -5.57
C GLU A 117 -12.62 -14.11 -5.13
N HIS A 118 -11.53 -14.27 -5.91
CA HIS A 118 -10.38 -15.13 -5.59
C HIS A 118 -9.16 -14.33 -5.12
N CYS A 119 -9.34 -13.05 -4.83
CA CYS A 119 -8.28 -12.17 -4.34
C CYS A 119 -8.50 -11.84 -2.86
N ILE A 120 -7.39 -11.69 -2.15
CA ILE A 120 -7.35 -11.06 -0.83
C ILE A 120 -6.47 -9.82 -0.89
N VAL A 121 -6.96 -8.71 -0.35
CA VAL A 121 -6.21 -7.45 -0.20
C VAL A 121 -5.78 -7.34 1.25
N PHE A 122 -4.49 -7.17 1.50
CA PHE A 122 -3.96 -6.81 2.81
C PHE A 122 -3.66 -5.33 2.86
N ASP A 123 -4.22 -4.63 3.86
CA ASP A 123 -3.98 -3.18 4.05
C ASP A 123 -4.17 -2.82 5.53
N ASP A 124 -3.62 -1.69 5.95
CA ASP A 124 -3.68 -1.19 7.32
C ASP A 124 -4.71 -0.07 7.52
N VAL A 125 -5.29 0.46 6.44
CA VAL A 125 -6.23 1.58 6.52
C VAL A 125 -7.67 1.18 6.18
N LEU A 126 -8.60 1.66 6.98
CA LEU A 126 -10.02 1.36 6.87
C LEU A 126 -10.64 1.66 5.48
N PRO A 127 -10.34 2.77 4.78
CA PRO A 127 -10.84 2.99 3.43
C PRO A 127 -10.46 1.90 2.43
N ALA A 128 -9.22 1.38 2.49
CA ALA A 128 -8.75 0.31 1.61
C ALA A 128 -9.50 -1.01 1.90
N ILE A 129 -9.69 -1.36 3.18
CA ILE A 129 -10.46 -2.54 3.58
C ILE A 129 -11.90 -2.46 3.06
N LYS A 130 -12.57 -1.31 3.24
CA LYS A 130 -13.93 -1.09 2.73
C LYS A 130 -14.02 -1.22 1.22
N SER A 131 -13.06 -0.67 0.49
CA SER A 131 -13.06 -0.71 -0.97
C SER A 131 -12.74 -2.11 -1.52
N ALA A 132 -11.87 -2.88 -0.88
CA ALA A 132 -11.63 -4.28 -1.21
C ALA A 132 -12.93 -5.12 -1.07
N LYS A 133 -13.65 -4.94 0.04
CA LYS A 133 -14.97 -5.61 0.25
C LYS A 133 -16.01 -5.19 -0.79
N ALA A 134 -16.04 -3.91 -1.16
CA ALA A 134 -16.94 -3.41 -2.21
C ALA A 134 -16.64 -4.05 -3.58
N ALA A 135 -15.38 -4.37 -3.88
CA ALA A 135 -14.96 -5.12 -5.07
C ALA A 135 -15.20 -6.64 -4.96
N ARG A 136 -15.85 -7.13 -3.92
CA ARG A 136 -16.08 -8.57 -3.63
C ARG A 136 -14.79 -9.36 -3.40
N MET A 137 -13.71 -8.70 -3.04
CA MET A 137 -12.47 -9.32 -2.60
C MET A 137 -12.52 -9.65 -1.12
N LEU A 138 -11.73 -10.61 -0.68
CA LEU A 138 -11.41 -10.77 0.73
C LEU A 138 -10.52 -9.63 1.20
N ALA A 139 -10.65 -9.23 2.45
CA ALA A 139 -9.88 -8.16 3.04
C ALA A 139 -9.17 -8.66 4.30
N GLY A 140 -7.84 -8.47 4.34
CA GLY A 140 -7.00 -8.72 5.50
C GLY A 140 -6.52 -7.40 6.11
N GLY A 141 -6.95 -7.09 7.33
CA GLY A 141 -6.41 -5.96 8.08
C GLY A 141 -5.03 -6.33 8.64
N ILE A 142 -4.08 -5.41 8.53
CA ILE A 142 -2.74 -5.54 9.14
C ILE A 142 -2.59 -4.46 10.21
N TYR A 143 -2.09 -4.84 11.37
CA TYR A 143 -1.80 -3.88 12.43
C TYR A 143 -0.70 -2.91 11.99
N ASP A 144 -1.00 -1.62 12.08
CA ASP A 144 -0.02 -0.55 12.04
C ASP A 144 -0.31 0.45 13.18
N LYS A 145 0.76 1.00 13.77
CA LYS A 145 0.65 1.94 14.88
C LYS A 145 0.00 3.28 14.49
N TYR A 146 0.12 3.65 13.22
CA TYR A 146 -0.43 4.92 12.71
C TYR A 146 -1.91 4.84 12.35
N SER A 147 -2.46 3.61 12.23
CA SER A 147 -3.89 3.34 12.01
C SER A 147 -4.56 2.63 13.20
N ALA A 148 -3.90 2.61 14.36
CA ALA A 148 -4.36 1.90 15.56
C ALA A 148 -5.73 2.38 16.06
N ASP A 149 -6.09 3.62 15.83
CA ASP A 149 -7.41 4.21 16.12
C ASP A 149 -8.53 3.60 15.26
N GLN A 150 -8.22 3.07 14.07
CA GLN A 150 -9.15 2.43 13.15
C GLN A 150 -9.28 0.92 13.38
N ARG A 151 -8.45 0.33 14.24
CA ARG A 151 -8.34 -1.10 14.46
C ARG A 151 -9.68 -1.79 14.68
N THR A 152 -10.48 -1.31 15.62
CA THR A 152 -11.78 -1.93 15.98
C THR A 152 -12.72 -2.01 14.77
N GLU A 153 -12.74 -0.99 13.93
CA GLU A 153 -13.59 -0.97 12.73
C GLU A 153 -13.01 -1.87 11.63
N ILE A 154 -11.69 -1.93 11.48
CA ILE A 154 -11.02 -2.84 10.55
C ILE A 154 -11.29 -4.28 10.94
N GLU A 155 -11.10 -4.66 12.22
CA GLU A 155 -11.39 -6.00 12.74
C GLU A 155 -12.86 -6.42 12.51
N ARG A 156 -13.79 -5.49 12.57
CA ARG A 156 -15.21 -5.75 12.33
C ARG A 156 -15.55 -6.04 10.86
N ILE A 157 -14.81 -5.44 9.91
CA ILE A 157 -15.12 -5.48 8.47
C ILE A 157 -14.26 -6.48 7.70
N ALA A 158 -12.99 -6.60 8.08
CA ALA A 158 -12.04 -7.50 7.44
C ALA A 158 -12.43 -8.98 7.67
N ASP A 159 -12.07 -9.83 6.72
CA ASP A 159 -12.24 -11.28 6.85
C ASP A 159 -11.20 -11.90 7.79
N ILE A 160 -10.04 -11.23 7.92
CA ILE A 160 -8.97 -11.58 8.84
C ILE A 160 -8.28 -10.29 9.31
N TYR A 161 -7.76 -10.32 10.54
CA TYR A 161 -6.91 -9.25 11.08
C TYR A 161 -5.63 -9.85 11.66
N LEU A 162 -4.48 -9.31 11.26
CA LEU A 162 -3.16 -9.81 11.62
C LEU A 162 -2.38 -8.76 12.41
N LEU A 163 -1.73 -9.18 13.47
CA LEU A 163 -0.74 -8.36 14.19
C LEU A 163 0.62 -8.41 13.51
N ASP A 164 0.93 -9.54 12.88
CA ASP A 164 2.07 -9.74 11.99
C ASP A 164 1.79 -10.91 11.02
N PHE A 165 2.69 -11.16 10.06
CA PHE A 165 2.49 -12.17 9.03
C PHE A 165 2.79 -13.62 9.48
N ARG A 166 3.20 -13.90 10.71
CA ARG A 166 3.43 -15.28 11.19
C ARG A 166 2.17 -16.13 11.17
N GLN A 167 1.04 -15.50 11.48
CA GLN A 167 -0.26 -16.18 11.57
C GLN A 167 -1.08 -16.06 10.29
N ALA A 168 -0.50 -15.45 9.24
CA ALA A 168 -1.21 -15.28 7.98
C ALA A 168 -1.49 -16.63 7.31
N PRO A 169 -2.74 -16.90 6.92
CA PRO A 169 -3.13 -18.17 6.33
C PRO A 169 -2.55 -18.32 4.92
N ILE A 170 -2.23 -19.57 4.56
CA ILE A 170 -1.95 -19.91 3.16
C ILE A 170 -3.27 -20.34 2.53
N PRO A 171 -3.72 -19.67 1.46
CA PRO A 171 -4.90 -20.07 0.75
C PRO A 171 -4.74 -21.49 0.20
N HIS A 172 -5.72 -22.36 0.44
CA HIS A 172 -5.76 -23.67 -0.17
C HIS A 172 -6.32 -23.53 -1.59
N LYS A 173 -5.66 -24.14 -2.59
CA LYS A 173 -6.31 -24.37 -3.87
C LYS A 173 -7.39 -25.43 -3.62
N GLU A 174 -8.66 -25.07 -3.81
CA GLU A 174 -9.66 -26.12 -4.04
C GLU A 174 -9.29 -26.82 -5.35
N VAL A 175 -9.10 -28.13 -5.26
CA VAL A 175 -8.74 -29.00 -6.38
C VAL A 175 -9.97 -29.24 -7.23
#